data_277706ca5b68799c9d51f41d2bc99584
#
_entry.id   277706ca5b68799c9d51f41d2bc99584
#
_cell.length_a   1.000
_cell.length_b   1.000
_cell.length_c   1.000
_cell.angle_alpha   90.00
_cell.angle_beta   90.00
_cell.angle_gamma   90.00
#
_symmetry.space_group_name_H-M   'P 1'
#
loop_
_entity.id
_entity.type
_entity.pdbx_description
1 polymer ?
#
loop_
_entity_poly.entity_id
_entity_poly.type
_entity_poly.pdbx_seq_one_letter_code
_entity_poly.pdbx_strand_id
1 'polypeptide(L)'
;MIDEGHVIGNHTTTHPSGGLQQYSAQKQVDDINQVTQYIKEKFNYDMYLFRFPEGSFSEQSLAIVQSLGLRSVFWSFAYRDWVVDDQPDVAESLQAALDRSHGGAIYLLHAESETNTKMLGDLIDGLKKKGFDFGYYAKMD
;
A
#
# COMPACT_ATOMS: atom_id res chain seq x y z
N MET A 1 1.81 10.89 -11.28
CA MET A 1 2.24 10.29 -9.99
C MET A 1 3.77 10.29 -9.86
N ILE A 2 4.54 9.56 -10.67
CA ILE A 2 6.01 9.53 -10.56
C ILE A 2 6.61 10.93 -10.66
N ASP A 3 6.23 11.69 -11.69
CA ASP A 3 6.69 13.07 -11.92
C ASP A 3 6.31 14.07 -10.83
N GLU A 4 5.35 13.70 -9.99
CA GLU A 4 4.88 14.50 -8.84
C GLU A 4 5.53 14.05 -7.52
N GLY A 5 6.48 13.09 -7.59
CA GLY A 5 7.23 12.62 -6.43
C GLY A 5 6.57 11.53 -5.61
N HIS A 6 5.49 10.91 -6.10
CA HIS A 6 4.88 9.76 -5.41
C HIS A 6 5.78 8.53 -5.52
N VAL A 7 5.88 7.77 -4.43
CA VAL A 7 6.57 6.49 -4.40
C VAL A 7 5.63 5.39 -4.91
N ILE A 8 6.06 4.69 -5.95
CA ILE A 8 5.32 3.56 -6.52
C ILE A 8 5.89 2.27 -5.96
N GLY A 9 5.04 1.49 -5.31
CA GLY A 9 5.37 0.17 -4.78
C GLY A 9 4.76 -0.96 -5.60
N ASN A 10 5.33 -2.16 -5.47
CA ASN A 10 4.83 -3.36 -6.10
C ASN A 10 3.69 -3.97 -5.26
N HIS A 11 2.65 -4.44 -5.93
CA HIS A 11 1.52 -5.13 -5.29
C HIS A 11 1.10 -6.39 -6.07
N THR A 12 2.07 -7.03 -6.73
CA THR A 12 1.90 -8.17 -7.64
C THR A 12 1.18 -7.80 -8.95
N THR A 13 1.23 -8.71 -9.91
CA THR A 13 0.52 -8.59 -11.19
C THR A 13 -0.92 -9.10 -11.08
N THR A 14 -1.13 -10.20 -10.36
CA THR A 14 -2.40 -10.94 -10.39
C THR A 14 -3.28 -10.73 -9.16
N HIS A 15 -2.74 -10.15 -8.08
CA HIS A 15 -3.42 -10.03 -6.78
C HIS A 15 -4.12 -11.34 -6.37
N PRO A 16 -3.36 -12.43 -6.13
CA PRO A 16 -3.95 -13.74 -5.92
C PRO A 16 -4.80 -13.77 -4.65
N SER A 17 -6.01 -14.33 -4.78
CA SER A 17 -6.87 -14.57 -3.63
C SER A 17 -6.19 -15.52 -2.62
N GLY A 18 -6.24 -15.15 -1.35
CA GLY A 18 -5.53 -15.85 -0.27
C GLY A 18 -4.03 -15.55 -0.22
N GLY A 19 -3.53 -14.60 -1.04
CA GLY A 19 -2.17 -14.10 -1.01
C GLY A 19 -1.16 -14.91 -1.83
N LEU A 20 0.05 -14.38 -1.93
CA LEU A 20 1.15 -14.97 -2.73
C LEU A 20 1.52 -16.40 -2.35
N GLN A 21 1.37 -16.78 -1.09
CA GLN A 21 1.67 -18.14 -0.60
C GLN A 21 0.83 -19.24 -1.26
N GLN A 22 -0.22 -18.87 -2.02
CA GLN A 22 -0.98 -19.84 -2.83
C GLN A 22 -0.20 -20.28 -4.08
N TYR A 23 0.87 -19.57 -4.42
CA TYR A 23 1.70 -19.86 -5.57
C TYR A 23 2.99 -20.60 -5.18
N SER A 24 3.53 -21.39 -6.11
CA SER A 24 4.89 -21.93 -5.95
C SER A 24 5.91 -20.78 -5.87
N ALA A 25 7.07 -21.03 -5.26
CA ALA A 25 8.11 -20.02 -5.12
C ALA A 25 8.48 -19.35 -6.46
N GLN A 26 8.63 -20.15 -7.53
CA GLN A 26 8.93 -19.60 -8.85
C GLN A 26 7.81 -18.69 -9.37
N LYS A 27 6.55 -19.10 -9.21
CA LYS A 27 5.41 -18.29 -9.65
C LYS A 27 5.27 -16.98 -8.84
N GLN A 28 5.63 -16.98 -7.57
CA GLN A 28 5.70 -15.75 -6.77
C GLN A 28 6.74 -14.76 -7.35
N VAL A 29 7.94 -15.27 -7.67
CA VAL A 29 9.01 -14.48 -8.31
C VAL A 29 8.54 -13.91 -9.65
N ASP A 30 7.94 -14.73 -10.49
CA ASP A 30 7.47 -14.32 -11.81
C ASP A 30 6.39 -13.24 -11.72
N ASP A 31 5.43 -13.41 -10.82
CA ASP A 31 4.31 -12.49 -10.62
C ASP A 31 4.77 -11.11 -10.11
N ILE A 32 5.75 -11.08 -9.21
CA ILE A 32 6.36 -9.85 -8.70
C ILE A 32 7.20 -9.17 -9.79
N ASN A 33 8.03 -9.94 -10.50
CA ASN A 33 8.95 -9.40 -11.50
C ASN A 33 8.22 -8.83 -12.70
N GLN A 34 7.08 -9.39 -13.09
CA GLN A 34 6.32 -8.91 -14.25
C GLN A 34 5.95 -7.43 -14.12
N VAL A 35 5.40 -7.02 -12.98
CA VAL A 35 5.06 -5.60 -12.77
C VAL A 35 6.29 -4.74 -12.52
N THR A 36 7.32 -5.29 -11.85
CA THR A 36 8.60 -4.58 -11.64
C THR A 36 9.24 -4.21 -12.98
N GLN A 37 9.34 -5.17 -13.89
CA GLN A 37 9.90 -4.95 -15.22
C GLN A 37 9.07 -3.97 -16.04
N TYR A 38 7.75 -4.14 -16.05
CA TYR A 38 6.84 -3.23 -16.76
C TYR A 38 7.03 -1.78 -16.33
N ILE A 39 7.08 -1.52 -15.02
CA ILE A 39 7.27 -0.16 -14.47
C ILE A 39 8.68 0.37 -14.81
N LYS A 40 9.69 -0.49 -14.70
CA LYS A 40 11.07 -0.10 -15.07
C LYS A 40 11.20 0.26 -16.54
N GLU A 41 10.68 -0.57 -17.43
CA GLU A 41 10.78 -0.35 -18.88
C GLU A 41 9.97 0.87 -19.35
N LYS A 42 8.77 1.04 -18.82
CA LYS A 42 7.85 2.08 -19.28
C LYS A 42 8.12 3.45 -18.69
N PHE A 43 8.58 3.51 -17.45
CA PHE A 43 8.72 4.77 -16.69
C PHE A 43 10.15 5.02 -16.18
N ASN A 44 11.09 4.12 -16.46
CA ASN A 44 12.46 4.15 -15.92
C ASN A 44 12.50 4.33 -14.40
N TYR A 45 11.55 3.70 -13.70
CA TYR A 45 11.39 3.81 -12.25
C TYR A 45 11.72 2.48 -11.56
N ASP A 46 12.58 2.53 -10.53
CA ASP A 46 12.95 1.39 -9.71
C ASP A 46 12.06 1.31 -8.48
N MET A 47 11.13 0.35 -8.47
CA MET A 47 10.33 0.07 -7.29
C MET A 47 11.20 -0.59 -6.21
N TYR A 48 10.99 -0.18 -4.96
CA TYR A 48 11.71 -0.75 -3.80
C TYR A 48 10.78 -1.13 -2.65
N LEU A 49 9.49 -0.82 -2.76
CA LEU A 49 8.46 -1.19 -1.78
C LEU A 49 7.55 -2.27 -2.33
N PHE A 50 7.08 -3.12 -1.45
CA PHE A 50 6.13 -4.19 -1.74
C PHE A 50 5.02 -4.22 -0.70
N ARG A 51 3.77 -4.33 -1.15
CA ARG A 51 2.62 -4.62 -0.30
C ARG A 51 2.03 -5.97 -0.65
N PHE A 52 1.88 -6.84 0.35
CA PHE A 52 1.26 -8.14 0.14
C PHE A 52 -0.23 -8.01 -0.18
N PRO A 53 -0.74 -8.69 -1.22
CA PRO A 53 -2.18 -8.84 -1.46
C PRO A 53 -2.88 -9.35 -0.20
N GLU A 54 -4.01 -8.71 0.15
CA GLU A 54 -4.80 -9.02 1.36
C GLU A 54 -4.01 -8.93 2.69
N GLY A 55 -2.76 -8.45 2.68
CA GLY A 55 -1.87 -8.49 3.83
C GLY A 55 -1.42 -9.91 4.23
N SER A 56 -1.71 -10.89 3.39
CA SER A 56 -1.44 -12.31 3.65
C SER A 56 -0.05 -12.70 3.17
N PHE A 57 0.75 -13.33 4.02
CA PHE A 57 2.13 -13.71 3.72
C PHE A 57 2.54 -15.01 4.42
N SER A 58 3.64 -15.59 3.94
CA SER A 58 4.39 -16.67 4.60
C SER A 58 5.85 -16.26 4.78
N GLU A 59 6.60 -16.96 5.61
CA GLU A 59 8.04 -16.74 5.74
C GLU A 59 8.76 -16.87 4.39
N GLN A 60 8.35 -17.84 3.58
CA GLN A 60 8.89 -18.04 2.23
C GLN A 60 8.60 -16.82 1.35
N SER A 61 7.37 -16.30 1.34
CA SER A 61 7.01 -15.15 0.52
C SER A 61 7.72 -13.86 0.97
N LEU A 62 7.92 -13.68 2.29
CA LEU A 62 8.75 -12.60 2.83
C LEU A 62 10.20 -12.69 2.35
N ALA A 63 10.81 -13.88 2.41
CA ALA A 63 12.17 -14.12 1.95
C ALA A 63 12.31 -13.89 0.43
N ILE A 64 11.32 -14.28 -0.37
CA ILE A 64 11.29 -14.02 -1.82
C ILE A 64 11.27 -12.51 -2.08
N VAL A 65 10.35 -11.77 -1.48
CA VAL A 65 10.26 -10.32 -1.64
C VAL A 65 11.57 -9.64 -1.29
N GLN A 66 12.19 -10.03 -0.16
CA GLN A 66 13.49 -9.51 0.26
C GLN A 66 14.61 -9.86 -0.73
N SER A 67 14.64 -11.08 -1.27
CA SER A 67 15.65 -11.52 -2.24
C SER A 67 15.58 -10.76 -3.57
N LEU A 68 14.40 -10.21 -3.90
CA LEU A 68 14.18 -9.35 -5.06
C LEU A 68 14.53 -7.87 -4.80
N GLY A 69 15.12 -7.55 -3.65
CA GLY A 69 15.48 -6.19 -3.28
C GLY A 69 14.31 -5.30 -2.88
N LEU A 70 13.13 -5.89 -2.65
CA LEU A 70 11.93 -5.16 -2.25
C LEU A 70 11.76 -5.21 -0.73
N ARG A 71 11.25 -4.12 -0.17
CA ARG A 71 10.89 -4.01 1.25
C ARG A 71 9.41 -4.17 1.44
N SER A 72 9.01 -5.14 2.25
CA SER A 72 7.62 -5.34 2.64
C SER A 72 7.12 -4.20 3.52
N VAL A 73 5.97 -3.63 3.16
CA VAL A 73 5.29 -2.59 3.92
C VAL A 73 3.94 -3.12 4.37
N PHE A 74 3.68 -2.97 5.66
CA PHE A 74 2.39 -3.24 6.29
C PHE A 74 1.81 -1.92 6.83
N TRP A 75 0.65 -1.97 7.45
CA TRP A 75 -0.09 -0.79 7.88
C TRP A 75 -0.57 -0.92 9.33
N SER A 76 -0.81 0.20 9.95
CA SER A 76 -1.38 0.28 11.31
C SER A 76 -2.86 0.65 11.31
N PHE A 77 -3.38 1.11 10.17
CA PHE A 77 -4.80 1.42 9.99
C PHE A 77 -5.26 0.99 8.61
N ALA A 78 -6.39 0.34 8.55
CA ALA A 78 -7.18 0.04 7.36
C ALA A 78 -8.65 -0.12 7.76
N TYR A 79 -9.55 0.01 6.82
CA TYR A 79 -10.97 -0.27 7.01
C TYR A 79 -11.55 -0.80 5.68
N ARG A 80 -12.81 -1.22 5.67
CA ARG A 80 -13.42 -1.84 4.51
C ARG A 80 -13.87 -0.77 3.50
N ASP A 81 -12.93 -0.22 2.75
CA ASP A 81 -13.11 0.86 1.78
C ASP A 81 -13.11 0.40 0.30
N TRP A 82 -12.78 -0.87 0.05
CA TRP A 82 -12.59 -1.44 -1.28
C TRP A 82 -13.87 -1.95 -1.96
N VAL A 83 -15.01 -1.92 -1.28
CA VAL A 83 -16.28 -2.38 -1.87
C VAL A 83 -16.99 -1.21 -2.51
N VAL A 84 -16.89 -1.11 -3.84
CA VAL A 84 -17.33 0.05 -4.62
C VAL A 84 -18.81 0.38 -4.40
N ASP A 85 -19.67 -0.65 -4.35
CA ASP A 85 -21.13 -0.49 -4.19
C ASP A 85 -21.60 -0.45 -2.73
N ASP A 86 -20.70 -0.51 -1.76
CA ASP A 86 -21.00 -0.49 -0.32
C ASP A 86 -19.93 0.34 0.42
N GLN A 87 -19.93 1.63 0.13
CA GLN A 87 -18.98 2.55 0.70
C GLN A 87 -19.37 2.99 2.11
N PRO A 88 -18.43 2.98 3.06
CA PRO A 88 -18.69 3.41 4.43
C PRO A 88 -18.96 4.92 4.52
N ASP A 89 -19.63 5.34 5.60
CA ASP A 89 -19.91 6.75 5.85
C ASP A 89 -18.63 7.60 5.93
N VAL A 90 -18.64 8.77 5.31
CA VAL A 90 -17.47 9.66 5.21
C VAL A 90 -17.06 10.21 6.57
N ALA A 91 -18.02 10.66 7.39
CA ALA A 91 -17.73 11.29 8.67
C ALA A 91 -17.24 10.24 9.70
N GLU A 92 -17.86 9.06 9.72
CA GLU A 92 -17.43 7.95 10.60
C GLU A 92 -16.04 7.45 10.21
N SER A 93 -15.76 7.32 8.90
CA SER A 93 -14.46 6.88 8.39
C SER A 93 -13.35 7.89 8.71
N LEU A 94 -13.61 9.19 8.52
CA LEU A 94 -12.71 10.26 8.89
C LEU A 94 -12.39 10.23 10.39
N GLN A 95 -13.43 10.13 11.24
CA GLN A 95 -13.25 10.10 12.68
C GLN A 95 -12.42 8.87 13.10
N ALA A 96 -12.73 7.69 12.57
CA ALA A 96 -11.99 6.46 12.86
C ALA A 96 -10.51 6.57 12.45
N ALA A 97 -10.23 7.17 11.29
CA ALA A 97 -8.87 7.39 10.84
C ALA A 97 -8.11 8.38 11.75
N LEU A 98 -8.76 9.48 12.18
CA LEU A 98 -8.17 10.45 13.10
C LEU A 98 -7.93 9.86 14.50
N ASP A 99 -8.83 9.02 14.99
CA ASP A 99 -8.69 8.39 16.32
C ASP A 99 -7.58 7.36 16.39
N ARG A 100 -7.25 6.73 15.26
CA ARG A 100 -6.17 5.74 15.15
C ARG A 100 -4.80 6.35 14.82
N SER A 101 -4.71 7.70 14.77
CA SER A 101 -3.46 8.39 14.46
C SER A 101 -2.43 8.27 15.57
N HIS A 102 -1.18 7.98 15.18
CA HIS A 102 -0.01 7.93 16.06
C HIS A 102 1.27 8.21 15.25
N GLY A 103 2.38 8.52 15.93
CA GLY A 103 3.68 8.67 15.26
C GLY A 103 4.10 7.38 14.56
N GLY A 104 4.52 7.49 13.28
CA GLY A 104 4.89 6.35 12.45
C GLY A 104 3.72 5.55 11.87
N ALA A 105 2.49 6.06 11.96
CA ALA A 105 1.33 5.40 11.37
C ALA A 105 1.45 5.29 9.85
N ILE A 106 1.10 4.13 9.32
CA ILE A 106 0.94 3.87 7.89
C ILE A 106 -0.53 3.54 7.65
N TYR A 107 -1.19 4.33 6.82
CA TYR A 107 -2.59 4.15 6.47
C TYR A 107 -2.71 3.39 5.15
N LEU A 108 -3.50 2.33 5.14
CA LEU A 108 -3.94 1.67 3.91
C LEU A 108 -5.31 2.23 3.52
N LEU A 109 -5.35 2.93 2.40
CA LEU A 109 -6.56 3.51 1.81
C LEU A 109 -6.59 3.13 0.33
N HIS A 110 -7.75 2.63 -0.16
CA HIS A 110 -7.87 2.23 -1.56
C HIS A 110 -8.31 3.40 -2.43
N ALA A 111 -7.71 3.52 -3.61
CA ALA A 111 -7.92 4.66 -4.51
C ALA A 111 -9.29 4.65 -5.20
N GLU A 112 -9.92 3.47 -5.33
CA GLU A 112 -11.27 3.30 -5.86
C GLU A 112 -12.38 3.72 -4.89
N SER A 113 -12.03 4.02 -3.63
CA SER A 113 -13.00 4.43 -2.63
C SER A 113 -13.46 5.88 -2.82
N GLU A 114 -14.75 6.05 -3.04
CA GLU A 114 -15.38 7.38 -3.07
C GLU A 114 -15.32 8.06 -1.70
N THR A 115 -15.47 7.27 -0.62
CA THR A 115 -15.32 7.76 0.77
C THR A 115 -13.94 8.33 1.02
N ASN A 116 -12.87 7.61 0.63
CA ASN A 116 -11.50 8.10 0.75
C ASN A 116 -11.29 9.40 -0.03
N THR A 117 -11.80 9.46 -1.26
CA THR A 117 -11.69 10.66 -2.08
C THR A 117 -12.31 11.88 -1.40
N LYS A 118 -13.47 11.70 -0.77
CA LYS A 118 -14.18 12.79 -0.07
C LYS A 118 -13.51 13.21 1.23
N MET A 119 -12.94 12.27 2.00
CA MET A 119 -12.38 12.58 3.33
C MET A 119 -10.89 12.91 3.32
N LEU A 120 -10.13 12.64 2.25
CA LEU A 120 -8.67 12.71 2.26
C LEU A 120 -8.14 14.09 2.65
N GLY A 121 -8.75 15.15 2.13
CA GLY A 121 -8.36 16.52 2.47
C GLY A 121 -8.54 16.82 3.96
N ASP A 122 -9.71 16.51 4.49
CA ASP A 122 -10.04 16.71 5.90
C ASP A 122 -9.19 15.82 6.83
N LEU A 123 -8.85 14.61 6.39
CA LEU A 123 -7.93 13.73 7.11
C LEU A 123 -6.53 14.33 7.21
N ILE A 124 -5.98 14.83 6.09
CA ILE A 124 -4.67 15.49 6.07
C ILE A 124 -4.66 16.70 7.01
N ASP A 125 -5.67 17.56 6.92
CA ASP A 125 -5.77 18.75 7.77
C ASP A 125 -5.97 18.40 9.24
N GLY A 126 -6.77 17.38 9.51
CA GLY A 126 -7.02 16.88 10.87
C GLY A 126 -5.74 16.31 11.51
N LEU A 127 -4.95 15.54 10.76
CA LEU A 127 -3.68 15.01 11.23
C LEU A 127 -2.66 16.13 11.51
N LYS A 128 -2.57 17.13 10.62
CA LYS A 128 -1.73 18.32 10.86
C LYS A 128 -2.16 19.10 12.10
N LYS A 129 -3.46 19.31 12.32
CA LYS A 129 -4.00 19.95 13.54
C LYS A 129 -3.65 19.16 14.82
N LYS A 130 -3.52 17.84 14.73
CA LYS A 130 -3.07 16.98 15.83
C LYS A 130 -1.54 17.00 16.03
N GLY A 131 -0.79 17.74 15.21
CA GLY A 131 0.65 17.89 15.30
C GLY A 131 1.46 16.81 14.58
N PHE A 132 0.85 16.08 13.66
CA PHE A 132 1.56 15.11 12.82
C PHE A 132 2.06 15.75 11.53
N ASP A 133 3.25 15.34 11.10
CA ASP A 133 3.82 15.61 9.80
C ASP A 133 3.77 14.34 8.93
N PHE A 134 3.80 14.54 7.62
CA PHE A 134 3.85 13.45 6.65
C PHE A 134 5.29 13.21 6.19
N GLY A 135 5.72 11.97 6.26
CA GLY A 135 7.04 11.55 5.81
C GLY A 135 6.95 10.56 4.64
N TYR A 136 8.06 10.40 3.95
CA TYR A 136 8.25 9.33 2.98
C TYR A 136 8.81 8.10 3.68
N TYR A 137 8.34 6.93 3.26
CA TYR A 137 8.98 5.68 3.63
C TYR A 137 10.31 5.60 2.85
N ALA A 138 11.38 6.08 3.46
CA ALA A 138 12.66 6.26 2.79
C ALA A 138 13.25 4.92 2.33
N LYS A 139 13.94 4.95 1.18
CA LYS A 139 14.89 3.90 0.82
C LYS A 139 15.97 3.93 1.91
N MET A 140 15.95 2.94 2.80
CA MET A 140 17.05 2.79 3.76
C MET A 140 18.20 2.09 3.03
N ASP A 141 19.35 2.74 3.02
CA ASP A 141 20.60 2.19 2.51
C ASP A 141 21.06 0.96 3.30
#